data_2d15f88dd6d2561731196f57b9af5cef
#
_entry.id   2d15f88dd6d2561731196f57b9af5cef
#
_cell.length_a   1.000
_cell.length_b   1.000
_cell.length_c   1.000
_cell.angle_alpha   90.00
_cell.angle_beta   90.00
_cell.angle_gamma   90.00
#
_symmetry.space_group_name_H-M   'P 1'
#
loop_
_entity.id
_entity.type
_entity.pdbx_description
1 polymer ?
#
loop_
_entity_poly.entity_id
_entity_poly.type
_entity_poly.pdbx_seq_one_letter_code
_entity_poly.pdbx_strand_id
1 'polypeptide(L)'
;MDNLNNFFGGQFEDEDTQYSQYLTFFVDNQLYGIPISDVEQITGMKEITVVPEFPEYAKGVMDLRGIIIPIIDIRIRLKREEIADSRRCIIITKTDDSHMGFIVDSVSDVININNKDITNPKIGSDYVNTYITGMTELSGKIILLMDLNKIISLEELSVL
;
A
#
# COMPACT_ATOMS: atom_id res chain seq x y z
N MET A 1 -27.94 14.74 -25.25
CA MET A 1 -28.07 14.59 -24.61
C MET A 1 -27.40 14.71 -23.66
N ASP A 2 -26.49 15.21 -23.60
CA ASP A 2 -25.99 15.53 -22.63
C ASP A 2 -26.88 15.94 -21.68
N ASN A 3 -28.06 16.31 -21.95
CA ASN A 3 -28.92 16.58 -21.08
C ASN A 3 -29.21 15.54 -20.13
N LEU A 4 -29.10 14.31 -20.45
CA LEU A 4 -29.25 13.31 -19.56
C LEU A 4 -28.26 13.39 -18.53
N ASN A 5 -27.05 13.67 -18.89
CA ASN A 5 -26.01 13.79 -17.95
C ASN A 5 -26.29 14.90 -17.00
N ASN A 6 -26.81 15.97 -17.47
CA ASN A 6 -27.09 17.04 -16.60
C ASN A 6 -28.22 16.72 -15.69
N PHE A 7 -29.19 16.01 -16.18
CA PHE A 7 -30.33 15.71 -15.41
C PHE A 7 -29.99 14.79 -14.30
N PHE A 8 -29.12 13.83 -14.52
CA PHE A 8 -28.71 12.93 -13.51
C PHE A 8 -27.38 13.30 -12.93
N GLY A 9 -26.86 14.42 -13.28
CA GLY A 9 -25.49 14.75 -13.00
C GLY A 9 -25.12 14.66 -11.56
N GLY A 10 -25.92 15.18 -10.69
CA GLY A 10 -25.61 15.18 -9.29
C GLY A 10 -25.52 13.77 -8.74
N GLN A 11 -26.43 12.91 -9.13
CA GLN A 11 -26.41 11.58 -8.64
C GLN A 11 -25.23 10.81 -9.17
N PHE A 12 -24.93 10.99 -10.47
CA PHE A 12 -23.81 10.29 -11.03
C PHE A 12 -22.51 10.80 -10.42
N GLU A 13 -22.40 12.07 -10.16
CA GLU A 13 -21.24 12.61 -9.54
C GLU A 13 -21.07 12.05 -8.15
N ASP A 14 -22.15 11.93 -7.40
CA ASP A 14 -22.07 11.36 -6.07
C ASP A 14 -21.62 9.92 -6.13
N GLU A 15 -22.08 9.16 -7.10
CA GLU A 15 -21.66 7.79 -7.23
C GLU A 15 -20.19 7.71 -7.61
N ASP A 16 -19.76 8.57 -8.51
CA ASP A 16 -18.37 8.56 -8.93
C ASP A 16 -17.45 8.91 -7.76
N THR A 17 -17.88 9.81 -6.90
CA THR A 17 -17.04 10.20 -5.77
C THR A 17 -17.01 9.12 -4.70
N GLN A 18 -17.86 8.08 -4.81
CA GLN A 18 -17.85 7.01 -3.84
C GLN A 18 -16.88 5.90 -4.18
N TYR A 19 -16.28 5.92 -5.36
CA TYR A 19 -15.33 4.92 -5.75
C TYR A 19 -13.92 5.43 -5.53
N SER A 20 -13.05 4.55 -5.10
CA SER A 20 -11.63 4.85 -4.95
C SER A 20 -10.82 3.78 -5.65
N GLN A 21 -9.69 4.15 -6.21
CA GLN A 21 -8.83 3.20 -6.91
C GLN A 21 -7.72 2.74 -6.00
N TYR A 22 -7.46 1.45 -6.03
CA TYR A 22 -6.44 0.84 -5.19
C TYR A 22 -5.54 -0.04 -6.03
N LEU A 23 -4.25 0.02 -5.74
CA LEU A 23 -3.28 -0.93 -6.28
C LEU A 23 -3.29 -2.13 -5.35
N THR A 24 -3.50 -3.32 -5.89
CA THR A 24 -3.51 -4.53 -5.07
C THR A 24 -2.23 -5.33 -5.26
N PHE A 25 -1.78 -5.97 -4.19
CA PHE A 25 -0.55 -6.73 -4.20
C PHE A 25 -0.64 -7.86 -3.18
N PHE A 26 0.21 -8.85 -3.35
CA PHE A 26 0.23 -10.00 -2.45
C PHE A 26 1.41 -9.94 -1.50
N VAL A 27 1.16 -10.30 -0.25
CA VAL A 27 2.19 -10.59 0.72
C VAL A 27 1.72 -11.84 1.45
N ASP A 28 2.51 -12.91 1.37
CA ASP A 28 2.22 -14.18 2.03
C ASP A 28 0.83 -14.72 1.67
N ASN A 29 0.51 -14.66 0.38
CA ASN A 29 -0.74 -15.15 -0.18
C ASN A 29 -1.98 -14.34 0.23
N GLN A 30 -1.84 -13.27 0.95
CA GLN A 30 -2.94 -12.39 1.29
C GLN A 30 -2.91 -11.17 0.36
N LEU A 31 -4.08 -10.79 -0.13
CA LEU A 31 -4.21 -9.63 -1.01
C LEU A 31 -4.41 -8.37 -0.18
N TYR A 32 -3.60 -7.38 -0.48
CA TYR A 32 -3.67 -6.07 0.17
C TYR A 32 -3.92 -5.00 -0.89
N GLY A 33 -4.39 -3.85 -0.46
CA GLY A 33 -4.59 -2.73 -1.36
C GLY A 33 -4.15 -1.43 -0.74
N ILE A 34 -3.59 -0.54 -1.55
CA ILE A 34 -3.23 0.81 -1.11
C ILE A 34 -3.81 1.80 -2.11
N PRO A 35 -4.16 3.01 -1.69
CA PRO A 35 -4.67 4.00 -2.64
C PRO A 35 -3.68 4.23 -3.77
N ILE A 36 -4.17 4.21 -5.00
CA ILE A 36 -3.30 4.39 -6.15
C ILE A 36 -2.63 5.77 -6.12
N SER A 37 -3.27 6.72 -5.47
CA SER A 37 -2.71 8.07 -5.37
C SER A 37 -1.43 8.11 -4.55
N ASP A 38 -1.17 7.10 -3.72
CA ASP A 38 0.05 7.05 -2.93
C ASP A 38 1.21 6.45 -3.72
N VAL A 39 0.94 5.81 -4.83
CA VAL A 39 1.94 5.08 -5.61
C VAL A 39 2.59 6.03 -6.60
N GLU A 40 3.91 6.18 -6.51
CA GLU A 40 4.62 6.96 -7.50
C GLU A 40 5.10 6.07 -8.63
N GLN A 41 5.59 4.88 -8.30
CA GLN A 41 6.14 3.99 -9.31
C GLN A 41 6.29 2.59 -8.74
N ILE A 42 6.32 1.60 -9.61
CA ILE A 42 6.60 0.22 -9.24
C ILE A 42 7.83 -0.21 -10.02
N THR A 43 8.77 -0.83 -9.37
CA THR A 43 10.00 -1.29 -10.03
C THR A 43 10.31 -2.71 -9.58
N GLY A 44 11.05 -3.43 -10.38
CA GLY A 44 11.55 -4.74 -9.96
C GLY A 44 12.57 -4.59 -8.87
N MET A 45 13.06 -5.71 -8.37
CA MET A 45 14.09 -5.68 -7.32
C MET A 45 15.36 -5.06 -7.88
N LYS A 46 15.96 -4.21 -7.08
CA LYS A 46 17.19 -3.53 -7.44
C LYS A 46 18.19 -3.70 -6.31
N GLU A 47 19.40 -3.26 -6.54
CA GLU A 47 20.44 -3.35 -5.53
C GLU A 47 20.09 -2.47 -4.33
N ILE A 48 20.14 -3.05 -3.15
CA ILE A 48 19.82 -2.35 -1.92
C ILE A 48 21.09 -2.31 -1.06
N THR A 49 21.46 -1.12 -0.63
CA THR A 49 22.62 -0.95 0.24
C THR A 49 22.15 -1.05 1.68
N VAL A 50 22.70 -2.00 2.39
CA VAL A 50 22.36 -2.22 3.79
C VAL A 50 22.92 -1.09 4.63
N VAL A 51 22.11 -0.54 5.52
CA VAL A 51 22.53 0.51 6.43
C VAL A 51 22.58 -0.07 7.84
N PRO A 52 23.71 -0.01 8.51
CA PRO A 52 23.81 -0.54 9.87
C PRO A 52 22.83 0.16 10.81
N GLU A 53 22.35 -0.59 11.78
CA GLU A 53 21.45 -0.07 12.81
C GLU A 53 20.02 0.26 12.34
N PHE A 54 19.69 -0.02 11.09
CA PHE A 54 18.30 0.08 10.68
C PHE A 54 17.51 -1.05 11.35
N PRO A 55 16.22 -0.86 11.59
CA PRO A 55 15.37 -1.97 12.07
C PRO A 55 15.39 -3.13 11.08
N GLU A 56 15.12 -4.33 11.56
CA GLU A 56 15.23 -5.53 10.72
C GLU A 56 14.40 -5.45 9.45
N TYR A 57 13.21 -4.86 9.50
CA TYR A 57 12.35 -4.76 8.32
C TYR A 57 12.84 -3.72 7.31
N ALA A 58 13.75 -2.84 7.70
CA ALA A 58 14.31 -1.86 6.78
C ALA A 58 15.55 -2.47 6.15
N LYS A 59 15.41 -2.91 4.91
CA LYS A 59 16.47 -3.63 4.22
C LYS A 59 17.66 -2.75 3.88
N GLY A 60 17.47 -1.46 3.82
CA GLY A 60 18.54 -0.54 3.47
C GLY A 60 18.01 0.60 2.63
N VAL A 61 18.82 1.09 1.73
CA VAL A 61 18.44 2.20 0.86
C VAL A 61 18.74 1.85 -0.60
N MET A 62 18.04 2.50 -1.50
CA MET A 62 18.19 2.30 -2.92
C MET A 62 18.34 3.65 -3.59
N ASP A 63 19.14 3.72 -4.64
CA ASP A 63 19.26 4.95 -5.42
C ASP A 63 18.24 4.88 -6.58
N LEU A 64 17.35 5.85 -6.63
CA LEU A 64 16.41 5.95 -7.73
C LEU A 64 16.64 7.30 -8.39
N ARG A 65 17.41 7.30 -9.49
CA ARG A 65 17.69 8.51 -10.26
C ARG A 65 18.27 9.62 -9.41
N GLY A 66 19.19 9.27 -8.52
CA GLY A 66 19.84 10.26 -7.67
C GLY A 66 19.16 10.53 -6.35
N ILE A 67 18.00 9.90 -6.12
CA ILE A 67 17.27 10.04 -4.87
C ILE A 67 17.50 8.77 -4.05
N ILE A 68 17.91 8.94 -2.81
CA ILE A 68 18.16 7.81 -1.91
C ILE A 68 16.86 7.50 -1.19
N ILE A 69 16.36 6.28 -1.36
CA ILE A 69 15.06 5.87 -0.86
C ILE A 69 15.21 4.74 0.13
N PRO A 70 14.67 4.87 1.35
CA PRO A 70 14.64 3.73 2.29
C PRO A 70 13.73 2.63 1.78
N ILE A 71 14.14 1.38 1.96
CA ILE A 71 13.40 0.22 1.47
C ILE A 71 12.98 -0.65 2.63
N ILE A 72 11.68 -0.87 2.74
CA ILE A 72 11.06 -1.65 3.80
C ILE A 72 10.56 -2.97 3.22
N ASP A 73 10.85 -4.08 3.87
CA ASP A 73 10.30 -5.36 3.46
C ASP A 73 9.02 -5.61 4.25
N ILE A 74 7.89 -5.62 3.57
CA ILE A 74 6.61 -5.77 4.23
C ILE A 74 6.49 -7.14 4.90
N ARG A 75 7.03 -8.19 4.29
CA ARG A 75 6.98 -9.49 4.92
C ARG A 75 7.61 -9.47 6.30
N ILE A 76 8.79 -8.90 6.40
CA ILE A 76 9.51 -8.84 7.66
C ILE A 76 8.76 -7.96 8.65
N ARG A 77 8.22 -6.84 8.17
CA ARG A 77 7.46 -5.94 9.04
C ARG A 77 6.23 -6.64 9.61
N LEU A 78 5.62 -7.56 8.84
CA LEU A 78 4.45 -8.31 9.28
C LEU A 78 4.84 -9.61 9.99
N LYS A 79 6.11 -9.75 10.37
CA LYS A 79 6.62 -10.91 11.08
C LYS A 79 6.54 -12.19 10.26
N ARG A 80 6.74 -12.06 8.95
CA ARG A 80 6.83 -13.21 8.04
C ARG A 80 8.28 -13.36 7.62
N GLU A 81 8.63 -14.54 7.15
CA GLU A 81 9.99 -14.80 6.70
C GLU A 81 10.21 -14.20 5.33
N GLU A 82 11.44 -13.78 5.07
CA GLU A 82 11.80 -13.26 3.77
C GLU A 82 11.81 -14.43 2.77
N ILE A 83 11.42 -14.15 1.53
CA ILE A 83 11.45 -15.17 0.48
C ILE A 83 12.21 -14.62 -0.72
N ALA A 84 12.67 -15.54 -1.55
CA ALA A 84 13.26 -15.20 -2.84
C ALA A 84 12.28 -15.67 -3.92
N ASP A 85 11.60 -14.72 -4.55
CA ASP A 85 10.61 -15.01 -5.57
C ASP A 85 10.86 -14.01 -6.70
N SER A 86 10.89 -14.48 -7.93
CA SER A 86 11.18 -13.63 -9.08
C SER A 86 10.10 -12.56 -9.30
N ARG A 87 8.92 -12.72 -8.71
CA ARG A 87 7.84 -11.74 -8.85
C ARG A 87 7.92 -10.61 -7.85
N ARG A 88 8.84 -10.69 -6.89
CA ARG A 88 8.98 -9.62 -5.89
C ARG A 88 9.28 -8.31 -6.60
N CYS A 89 8.73 -7.26 -6.08
CA CYS A 89 8.95 -5.94 -6.64
C CYS A 89 8.86 -4.88 -5.54
N ILE A 90 9.21 -3.67 -5.89
CA ILE A 90 9.22 -2.55 -4.94
C ILE A 90 8.17 -1.54 -5.36
N ILE A 91 7.26 -1.21 -4.46
CA ILE A 91 6.29 -0.15 -4.65
C ILE A 91 6.87 1.10 -4.03
N ILE A 92 7.06 2.14 -4.82
CA ILE A 92 7.61 3.39 -4.33
C ILE A 92 6.47 4.35 -4.10
N THR A 93 6.38 4.86 -2.88
CA THR A 93 5.36 5.82 -2.49
C THR A 93 6.01 7.16 -2.22
N LYS A 94 5.25 8.20 -2.36
CA LYS A 94 5.71 9.53 -2.06
C LYS A 94 4.68 10.24 -1.21
N THR A 95 5.13 10.83 -0.10
CA THR A 95 4.29 11.66 0.74
C THR A 95 5.04 12.94 0.99
N ASP A 96 4.41 14.06 0.70
CA ASP A 96 5.03 15.38 0.85
C ASP A 96 6.42 15.38 0.21
N ASP A 97 7.46 15.36 1.00
CA ASP A 97 8.80 15.43 0.46
C ASP A 97 9.57 14.13 0.63
N SER A 98 8.93 13.08 1.04
CA SER A 98 9.61 11.82 1.35
C SER A 98 9.22 10.71 0.40
N HIS A 99 10.18 9.90 0.03
CA HIS A 99 9.94 8.70 -0.75
C HIS A 99 10.24 7.49 0.11
N MET A 100 9.46 6.44 -0.05
CA MET A 100 9.70 5.16 0.61
C MET A 100 9.45 4.05 -0.40
N GLY A 101 10.20 2.98 -0.29
CA GLY A 101 9.99 1.80 -1.13
C GLY A 101 9.58 0.62 -0.26
N PHE A 102 8.64 -0.15 -0.75
CA PHE A 102 8.10 -1.30 -0.02
C PHE A 102 8.20 -2.55 -0.88
N ILE A 103 8.90 -3.57 -0.37
CA ILE A 103 9.02 -4.84 -1.08
C ILE A 103 7.78 -5.66 -0.82
N VAL A 104 7.14 -6.12 -1.88
CA VAL A 104 5.96 -6.99 -1.81
C VAL A 104 6.23 -8.26 -2.61
N ASP A 105 5.42 -9.29 -2.40
CA ASP A 105 5.64 -10.56 -3.08
C ASP A 105 5.32 -10.45 -4.57
N SER A 106 4.25 -9.77 -4.92
CA SER A 106 3.90 -9.51 -6.32
C SER A 106 2.79 -8.47 -6.36
N VAL A 107 2.72 -7.75 -7.45
CA VAL A 107 1.64 -6.79 -7.69
C VAL A 107 0.55 -7.50 -8.48
N SER A 108 -0.68 -7.21 -8.19
CA SER A 108 -1.83 -7.82 -8.88
C SER A 108 -2.47 -6.83 -9.86
N ASP A 109 -3.39 -6.00 -9.39
CA ASP A 109 -4.18 -5.15 -10.27
C ASP A 109 -4.48 -3.80 -9.66
N VAL A 110 -4.94 -2.88 -10.48
CA VAL A 110 -5.55 -1.65 -9.98
C VAL A 110 -7.06 -1.86 -10.07
N ILE A 111 -7.75 -1.71 -8.96
CA ILE A 111 -9.18 -1.96 -8.90
C ILE A 111 -9.93 -0.75 -8.36
N ASN A 112 -11.20 -0.67 -8.72
CA ASN A 112 -12.08 0.37 -8.19
C ASN A 112 -12.92 -0.25 -7.08
N ILE A 113 -12.96 0.37 -5.93
CA ILE A 113 -13.74 -0.12 -4.81
C ILE A 113 -14.72 0.96 -4.40
N ASN A 114 -15.99 0.58 -4.27
CA ASN A 114 -16.99 1.50 -3.78
C ASN A 114 -16.77 1.69 -2.28
N ASN A 115 -16.70 2.93 -1.84
CA ASN A 115 -16.42 3.22 -0.43
C ASN A 115 -17.46 2.61 0.49
N LYS A 116 -18.67 2.36 0.01
CA LYS A 116 -19.69 1.73 0.81
C LYS A 116 -19.37 0.28 1.13
N ASP A 117 -18.56 -0.36 0.31
CA ASP A 117 -18.21 -1.76 0.47
C ASP A 117 -16.99 -1.95 1.35
N ILE A 118 -16.45 -0.90 1.91
CA ILE A 118 -15.29 -0.98 2.77
C ILE A 118 -15.75 -1.06 4.22
N THR A 119 -15.33 -2.10 4.89
CA THR A 119 -15.65 -2.31 6.31
C THR A 119 -14.42 -1.98 7.14
N ASN A 120 -14.61 -1.24 8.21
CA ASN A 120 -13.50 -0.93 9.10
C ASN A 120 -13.33 -2.06 10.10
N PRO A 121 -12.11 -2.56 10.28
CA PRO A 121 -11.90 -3.62 11.26
C PRO A 121 -12.04 -3.04 12.66
N LYS A 122 -12.91 -3.63 13.46
CA LYS A 122 -13.12 -3.19 14.83
C LYS A 122 -12.97 -4.38 15.73
N ILE A 123 -11.77 -4.83 15.91
CA ILE A 123 -11.51 -6.00 16.75
C ILE A 123 -10.87 -5.53 18.03
N GLY A 124 -11.60 -5.71 19.13
CA GLY A 124 -11.06 -5.37 20.43
C GLY A 124 -10.90 -3.87 20.65
N SER A 125 -11.26 -3.40 21.82
CA SER A 125 -11.18 -1.98 22.11
C SER A 125 -9.74 -1.53 22.33
N ASP A 126 -8.87 -2.45 22.74
CA ASP A 126 -7.51 -2.10 23.05
C ASP A 126 -6.54 -2.36 21.91
N TYR A 127 -6.97 -3.05 20.88
CA TYR A 127 -6.11 -3.36 19.75
C TYR A 127 -6.27 -2.30 18.67
N VAL A 128 -5.21 -1.61 18.39
CA VAL A 128 -5.22 -0.61 17.34
C VAL A 128 -4.26 -1.06 16.27
N ASN A 129 -4.81 -1.48 15.14
CA ASN A 129 -4.00 -1.78 13.99
C ASN A 129 -4.00 -0.52 13.15
N THR A 130 -2.94 0.26 13.26
CA THR A 130 -2.94 1.58 12.68
C THR A 130 -2.68 1.57 11.17
N TYR A 131 -2.20 0.45 10.64
CA TYR A 131 -1.90 0.43 9.20
C TYR A 131 -2.97 -0.25 8.35
N ILE A 132 -3.89 -1.01 8.93
CA ILE A 132 -5.03 -1.56 8.18
C ILE A 132 -6.17 -0.56 8.28
N THR A 133 -6.55 0.03 7.17
CA THR A 133 -7.56 1.09 7.15
C THR A 133 -8.95 0.58 6.80
N GLY A 134 -9.05 -0.64 6.29
CA GLY A 134 -10.36 -1.19 5.94
C GLY A 134 -10.22 -2.55 5.31
N MET A 135 -11.35 -3.16 5.01
CA MET A 135 -11.42 -4.47 4.36
C MET A 135 -12.55 -4.47 3.35
N THR A 136 -12.37 -5.20 2.29
CA THR A 136 -13.46 -5.40 1.33
C THR A 136 -13.34 -6.80 0.71
N GLU A 137 -14.36 -7.22 0.04
CA GLU A 137 -14.36 -8.52 -0.62
C GLU A 137 -14.56 -8.32 -2.11
N LEU A 138 -13.78 -8.98 -2.94
CA LEU A 138 -13.93 -8.91 -4.37
C LEU A 138 -13.75 -10.31 -4.94
N SER A 139 -14.75 -10.80 -5.64
CA SER A 139 -14.71 -12.13 -6.27
C SER A 139 -14.36 -13.22 -5.26
N GLY A 140 -14.92 -13.13 -4.07
CA GLY A 140 -14.72 -14.15 -3.04
C GLY A 140 -13.43 -14.01 -2.27
N LYS A 141 -12.63 -12.99 -2.56
CA LYS A 141 -11.36 -12.80 -1.87
C LYS A 141 -11.40 -11.55 -1.01
N ILE A 142 -10.84 -11.66 0.18
CA ILE A 142 -10.78 -10.50 1.08
C ILE A 142 -9.53 -9.71 0.76
N ILE A 143 -9.71 -8.41 0.60
CA ILE A 143 -8.63 -7.47 0.36
C ILE A 143 -8.50 -6.61 1.60
N LEU A 144 -7.29 -6.57 2.16
CA LEU A 144 -7.02 -5.75 3.33
C LEU A 144 -6.41 -4.43 2.85
N LEU A 145 -7.11 -3.34 3.09
CA LEU A 145 -6.63 -2.03 2.67
C LEU A 145 -5.70 -1.49 3.73
N MET A 146 -4.59 -0.92 3.31
CA MET A 146 -3.59 -0.44 4.27
C MET A 146 -3.03 0.90 3.85
N ASP A 147 -2.44 1.57 4.81
CA ASP A 147 -1.69 2.79 4.60
C ASP A 147 -0.23 2.43 4.84
N LEU A 148 0.57 2.36 3.78
CA LEU A 148 1.96 1.96 3.90
C LEU A 148 2.77 2.95 4.72
N ASN A 149 2.37 4.19 4.74
CA ASN A 149 3.11 5.17 5.52
C ASN A 149 2.95 4.97 7.03
N LYS A 150 1.93 4.23 7.43
CA LYS A 150 1.71 3.93 8.84
C LYS A 150 2.27 2.59 9.27
N ILE A 151 2.88 1.86 8.34
CA ILE A 151 3.42 0.56 8.68
C ILE A 151 4.69 0.67 9.51
N ILE A 152 5.27 1.87 9.55
CA ILE A 152 6.45 2.16 10.34
C ILE A 152 6.06 3.12 11.44
N SER A 153 6.49 2.86 12.68
CA SER A 153 6.19 3.76 13.78
C SER A 153 7.08 5.00 13.69
N LEU A 154 6.63 6.09 14.29
CA LEU A 154 7.43 7.32 14.28
C LEU A 154 8.77 7.13 14.98
N GLU A 155 8.81 6.32 16.03
CA GLU A 155 10.06 6.07 16.71
C GLU A 155 11.03 5.34 15.81
N GLU A 156 10.54 4.42 15.02
CA GLU A 156 11.39 3.68 14.10
C GLU A 156 11.83 4.57 12.95
N LEU A 157 10.98 5.49 12.54
CA LEU A 157 11.35 6.41 11.47
C LEU A 157 12.52 7.32 11.88
N SER A 158 12.63 7.63 13.15
CA SER A 158 13.71 8.51 13.57
C SER A 158 15.08 7.86 13.42
N VAL A 159 15.13 6.56 13.26
CA VAL A 159 16.39 5.85 13.04
C VAL A 159 16.75 5.90 11.56
N LEU A 160 15.76 6.01 10.70
CA LEU A 160 15.98 6.07 9.28
C LEU A 160 16.39 7.48 8.86
#